data_578026ca03e79fdaa6b88b9fa70df312
#
_entry.id   578026ca03e79fdaa6b88b9fa70df312
#
_cell.length_a   1.000
_cell.length_b   1.000
_cell.length_c   1.000
_cell.angle_alpha   90.00
_cell.angle_beta   90.00
_cell.angle_gamma   90.00
#
_symmetry.space_group_name_H-M   'P 1'
#
loop_
_entity.id
_entity.type
_entity.pdbx_description
1 polymer ?
#
loop_
_entity_poly.entity_id
_entity_poly.type
_entity_poly.pdbx_seq_one_letter_code
_entity_poly.pdbx_strand_id
1 'polypeptide(L)'
;MGNPKHTEVSVARQSPQRPDADEPELDDTTGTAEPDETEETDRPSASIDRSLWDELRIDPVEIALPAGTGFTLRAYRPASALTPTDVTERDQDDPFLARRQAVEEEEDDETVVILDEELAEEFAAEDEDDESKRRRGDGAATADTEDESDEAVTDEADDEEVPVFLSNRGKLLLFKTPESLVSFIRSGAPNDLSQLDSWNELSERVEPADIAPLDEDTYELDLVVENLRGGHDTWDSTLLIEAGEAARDLSYALRLPAVLDMLSAGSSLDDLDEALRATANGGIGAFMGRRRLKKIGAQTASLGWRTIVGKISAVVDWRD
;
A
#
# COMPACT_ATOMS: atom_id res chain seq x y z
N MET A 1 10.29 -73.97 -2.71
CA MET A 1 9.00 -74.19 -2.06
C MET A 1 8.48 -72.82 -1.70
N GLY A 2 7.53 -72.24 -2.28
CA GLY A 2 6.39 -72.46 -3.08
C GLY A 2 5.76 -71.10 -3.21
N ASN A 3 5.56 -70.68 -4.44
CA ASN A 3 4.89 -69.43 -4.81
C ASN A 3 3.38 -69.67 -4.88
N PRO A 4 2.52 -68.76 -4.48
CA PRO A 4 1.21 -68.71 -5.11
C PRO A 4 0.92 -67.35 -5.75
N LYS A 5 0.79 -67.34 -7.01
CA LYS A 5 -0.24 -66.98 -7.98
C LYS A 5 -1.13 -65.78 -7.64
N HIS A 6 -0.94 -64.75 -8.48
CA HIS A 6 -1.87 -63.66 -8.76
C HIS A 6 -3.20 -64.20 -9.30
N THR A 7 -4.30 -63.65 -8.81
CA THR A 7 -5.62 -63.78 -9.42
C THR A 7 -6.12 -62.40 -9.79
N GLU A 8 -6.09 -62.07 -11.08
CA GLU A 8 -6.77 -60.93 -11.66
C GLU A 8 -8.27 -61.17 -11.71
N VAL A 9 -9.04 -60.28 -11.15
CA VAL A 9 -10.50 -60.26 -11.33
C VAL A 9 -10.84 -59.06 -12.19
N SER A 10 -11.14 -59.36 -13.46
CA SER A 10 -11.66 -58.45 -14.45
C SER A 10 -13.16 -58.24 -14.21
N VAL A 11 -13.57 -57.01 -13.86
CA VAL A 11 -14.99 -56.66 -13.76
C VAL A 11 -15.36 -55.80 -14.97
N ALA A 12 -16.09 -56.44 -15.90
CA ALA A 12 -16.71 -55.76 -17.04
C ALA A 12 -17.90 -54.92 -16.55
N ARG A 13 -17.87 -53.63 -16.83
CA ARG A 13 -19.02 -52.74 -16.68
C ARG A 13 -19.87 -52.79 -17.93
N GLN A 14 -21.07 -53.30 -17.81
CA GLN A 14 -22.15 -53.19 -18.80
C GLN A 14 -22.82 -51.84 -18.68
N SER A 15 -22.94 -51.14 -19.84
CA SER A 15 -23.75 -49.93 -20.00
C SER A 15 -25.23 -50.34 -20.15
N PRO A 16 -26.16 -49.64 -19.52
CA PRO A 16 -27.59 -49.83 -19.81
C PRO A 16 -28.01 -49.04 -21.07
N GLN A 17 -28.75 -49.73 -21.94
CA GLN A 17 -29.43 -49.22 -23.13
C GLN A 17 -30.52 -48.19 -22.78
N ARG A 18 -30.59 -47.14 -23.55
CA ARG A 18 -31.71 -46.17 -23.60
C ARG A 18 -32.90 -46.83 -24.32
N PRO A 19 -34.14 -46.67 -23.84
CA PRO A 19 -35.31 -46.90 -24.66
C PRO A 19 -35.67 -45.64 -25.45
N ASP A 20 -36.05 -45.86 -26.72
CA ASP A 20 -36.68 -44.89 -27.62
C ASP A 20 -38.03 -44.43 -27.04
N ALA A 21 -38.29 -43.15 -27.12
CA ALA A 21 -39.65 -42.62 -27.01
C ALA A 21 -39.76 -41.32 -27.80
N ASP A 22 -40.50 -41.42 -28.88
CA ASP A 22 -41.44 -40.50 -29.54
C ASP A 22 -41.18 -38.98 -29.45
N GLU A 23 -40.98 -38.41 -30.63
CA GLU A 23 -41.22 -37.02 -30.94
C GLU A 23 -42.74 -36.69 -30.89
N PRO A 24 -43.11 -35.54 -30.30
CA PRO A 24 -44.34 -34.85 -30.74
C PRO A 24 -44.03 -33.56 -31.50
N GLU A 25 -44.87 -33.35 -32.48
CA GLU A 25 -44.87 -32.33 -33.48
C GLU A 25 -44.86 -30.88 -32.95
N LEU A 26 -44.20 -30.02 -33.73
CA LEU A 26 -44.19 -28.56 -33.64
C LEU A 26 -45.59 -27.99 -33.78
N ASP A 27 -46.08 -27.31 -32.75
CA ASP A 27 -47.18 -26.34 -32.87
C ASP A 27 -46.61 -24.92 -32.72
N ASP A 28 -46.80 -24.18 -33.82
CA ASP A 28 -46.29 -22.83 -34.04
C ASP A 28 -47.20 -21.85 -33.30
N THR A 29 -46.75 -21.33 -32.16
CA THR A 29 -47.40 -20.19 -31.53
C THR A 29 -46.34 -19.16 -31.16
N THR A 30 -46.27 -18.12 -32.00
CA THR A 30 -45.62 -16.85 -31.76
C THR A 30 -46.05 -16.27 -30.42
N GLY A 31 -45.17 -16.38 -29.44
CA GLY A 31 -45.24 -15.68 -28.17
C GLY A 31 -43.91 -14.98 -27.91
N THR A 32 -43.91 -13.68 -28.16
CA THR A 32 -42.83 -12.77 -27.78
C THR A 32 -42.64 -12.86 -26.25
N ALA A 33 -41.67 -13.62 -25.81
CA ALA A 33 -41.17 -13.55 -24.44
C ALA A 33 -40.03 -12.55 -24.43
N GLU A 34 -40.27 -11.41 -23.81
CA GLU A 34 -39.24 -10.47 -23.42
C GLU A 34 -38.25 -11.18 -22.46
N PRO A 35 -36.93 -10.89 -22.56
CA PRO A 35 -35.97 -11.44 -21.59
C PRO A 35 -36.30 -10.86 -20.22
N ASP A 36 -36.46 -11.77 -19.26
CA ASP A 36 -36.57 -11.54 -17.85
C ASP A 36 -35.36 -10.63 -17.42
N GLU A 37 -35.68 -9.35 -17.20
CA GLU A 37 -34.77 -8.43 -16.55
C GLU A 37 -34.55 -8.96 -15.14
N THR A 38 -33.38 -9.58 -14.94
CA THR A 38 -32.84 -9.79 -13.60
C THR A 38 -32.91 -8.43 -12.92
N GLU A 39 -33.82 -8.31 -11.96
CA GLU A 39 -33.83 -7.23 -10.99
C GLU A 39 -32.47 -7.19 -10.33
N GLU A 40 -31.55 -6.36 -10.87
CA GLU A 40 -30.52 -5.77 -10.07
C GLU A 40 -31.27 -5.06 -8.93
N THR A 41 -31.24 -5.64 -7.75
CA THR A 41 -31.65 -4.99 -6.52
C THR A 41 -30.78 -3.74 -6.41
N ASP A 42 -31.25 -2.67 -7.00
CA ASP A 42 -30.84 -1.29 -6.74
C ASP A 42 -31.09 -1.07 -5.24
N ARG A 43 -30.09 -1.43 -4.42
CA ARG A 43 -30.06 -0.97 -3.04
C ARG A 43 -29.93 0.53 -3.18
N PRO A 44 -30.88 1.32 -2.68
CA PRO A 44 -30.72 2.76 -2.66
C PRO A 44 -29.39 3.00 -1.94
N SER A 45 -28.39 3.42 -2.66
CA SER A 45 -27.21 4.07 -2.16
C SER A 45 -27.73 5.28 -1.42
N ALA A 46 -28.03 5.13 -0.12
CA ALA A 46 -28.32 6.25 0.73
C ALA A 46 -27.10 7.15 0.59
N SER A 47 -27.28 8.31 -0.01
CA SER A 47 -26.22 9.30 -0.10
C SER A 47 -25.77 9.58 1.34
N ILE A 48 -24.60 9.05 1.69
CA ILE A 48 -23.98 9.29 3.00
C ILE A 48 -23.82 10.80 3.10
N ASP A 49 -24.40 11.40 4.14
CA ASP A 49 -24.23 12.82 4.39
C ASP A 49 -22.79 13.08 4.83
N ARG A 50 -21.99 13.63 3.92
CA ARG A 50 -20.58 13.96 4.19
C ARG A 50 -20.36 15.40 4.64
N SER A 51 -21.41 16.18 4.81
CA SER A 51 -21.33 17.61 5.14
C SER A 51 -20.47 17.89 6.38
N LEU A 52 -20.50 17.02 7.38
CA LEU A 52 -19.66 17.10 8.57
C LEU A 52 -18.18 16.98 8.22
N TRP A 53 -17.82 15.97 7.44
CA TRP A 53 -16.45 15.67 7.07
C TRP A 53 -15.85 16.73 6.14
N ASP A 54 -16.63 17.18 5.15
CA ASP A 54 -16.21 18.22 4.20
C ASP A 54 -16.00 19.57 4.93
N GLU A 55 -16.87 19.90 5.91
CA GLU A 55 -16.75 21.12 6.71
C GLU A 55 -15.50 21.10 7.60
N LEU A 56 -15.20 19.96 8.23
CA LEU A 56 -14.09 19.81 9.16
C LEU A 56 -12.76 19.46 8.47
N ARG A 57 -12.82 19.03 7.20
CA ARG A 57 -11.68 18.51 6.44
C ARG A 57 -10.95 17.38 7.19
N ILE A 58 -11.72 16.47 7.74
CA ILE A 58 -11.27 15.25 8.39
C ILE A 58 -12.09 14.13 7.77
N ASP A 59 -11.46 13.02 7.37
CA ASP A 59 -12.13 11.90 6.72
C ASP A 59 -12.08 10.64 7.58
N PRO A 60 -13.18 9.88 7.68
CA PRO A 60 -13.14 8.54 8.24
C PRO A 60 -12.47 7.60 7.25
N VAL A 61 -11.58 6.76 7.76
CA VAL A 61 -10.78 5.82 6.98
C VAL A 61 -10.92 4.42 7.54
N GLU A 62 -11.04 3.43 6.66
CA GLU A 62 -11.01 2.02 7.02
C GLU A 62 -9.70 1.38 6.54
N ILE A 63 -9.04 0.64 7.42
CA ILE A 63 -7.78 -0.03 7.09
C ILE A 63 -7.87 -1.50 7.49
N ALA A 64 -7.75 -2.38 6.50
CA ALA A 64 -7.60 -3.81 6.72
C ALA A 64 -6.11 -4.19 6.79
N LEU A 65 -5.73 -4.85 7.86
CA LEU A 65 -4.40 -5.36 8.13
C LEU A 65 -4.50 -6.86 8.48
N PRO A 66 -3.41 -7.64 8.48
CA PRO A 66 -3.47 -9.07 8.81
C PRO A 66 -4.08 -9.41 10.18
N ALA A 67 -4.14 -8.46 11.10
CA ALA A 67 -4.75 -8.61 12.42
C ALA A 67 -6.26 -8.33 12.45
N GLY A 68 -6.81 -7.75 11.40
CA GLY A 68 -8.21 -7.38 11.25
C GLY A 68 -8.40 -6.03 10.57
N THR A 69 -9.67 -5.62 10.46
CA THR A 69 -10.08 -4.34 9.89
C THR A 69 -10.46 -3.38 11.01
N GLY A 70 -10.13 -2.10 10.84
CA GLY A 70 -10.47 -1.06 11.82
C GLY A 70 -10.64 0.31 11.22
N PHE A 71 -11.34 1.17 11.94
CA PHE A 71 -11.62 2.55 11.58
C PHE A 71 -10.66 3.52 12.26
N THR A 72 -10.29 4.57 11.53
CA THR A 72 -9.49 5.68 12.02
C THR A 72 -9.95 6.98 11.35
N LEU A 73 -9.25 8.09 11.60
CA LEU A 73 -9.48 9.37 10.95
C LEU A 73 -8.19 9.87 10.30
N ARG A 74 -8.33 10.57 9.17
CA ARG A 74 -7.24 11.25 8.45
C ARG A 74 -7.62 12.70 8.15
N ALA A 75 -6.63 13.58 8.16
CA ALA A 75 -6.75 14.93 7.63
C ALA A 75 -5.48 15.28 6.86
N TYR A 76 -5.59 16.24 5.94
CA TYR A 76 -4.43 16.85 5.29
C TYR A 76 -4.34 18.31 5.71
N ARG A 77 -3.16 18.75 6.09
CA ARG A 77 -2.90 20.13 6.54
C ARG A 77 -1.51 20.57 6.08
N PRO A 78 -1.27 21.86 5.92
CA PRO A 78 0.08 22.36 5.68
C PRO A 78 1.06 21.86 6.73
N ALA A 79 2.24 21.43 6.30
CA ALA A 79 3.26 20.89 7.21
C ALA A 79 3.63 21.88 8.33
N SER A 80 3.63 23.18 8.00
CA SER A 80 3.89 24.27 8.96
C SER A 80 2.84 24.42 10.07
N ALA A 81 1.61 23.90 9.84
CA ALA A 81 0.50 23.97 10.80
C ALA A 81 0.45 22.76 11.75
N LEU A 82 1.32 21.75 11.54
CA LEU A 82 1.29 20.50 12.30
C LEU A 82 2.51 20.33 13.20
N THR A 83 2.26 19.79 14.38
CA THR A 83 3.32 19.23 15.22
C THR A 83 3.41 17.72 14.93
N PRO A 84 4.56 17.23 14.45
CA PRO A 84 4.74 15.80 14.19
C PRO A 84 4.53 14.96 15.45
N THR A 85 4.00 13.74 15.27
CA THR A 85 3.80 12.80 16.38
C THR A 85 5.11 12.52 17.13
N ASP A 86 5.02 12.40 18.46
CA ASP A 86 6.16 12.02 19.30
C ASP A 86 6.36 10.50 19.26
N VAL A 87 7.51 10.08 18.75
CA VAL A 87 7.87 8.66 18.61
C VAL A 87 8.83 8.16 19.69
N THR A 88 9.26 9.02 20.61
CA THR A 88 10.32 8.74 21.59
C THR A 88 10.05 7.48 22.40
N GLU A 89 8.82 7.31 22.91
CA GLU A 89 8.48 6.12 23.71
C GLU A 89 8.45 4.85 22.85
N ARG A 90 7.89 4.93 21.64
CA ARG A 90 7.83 3.80 20.71
C ARG A 90 9.20 3.31 20.33
N ASP A 91 10.12 4.22 20.02
CA ASP A 91 11.46 3.90 19.57
C ASP A 91 12.33 3.33 20.70
N GLN A 92 12.05 3.70 21.96
CA GLN A 92 12.68 3.09 23.13
C GLN A 92 12.22 1.66 23.40
N ASP A 93 10.97 1.35 23.06
CA ASP A 93 10.38 0.02 23.24
C ASP A 93 10.75 -0.96 22.11
N ASP A 94 11.34 -0.47 21.01
CA ASP A 94 11.75 -1.31 19.89
C ASP A 94 13.15 -1.95 20.15
N PRO A 95 13.22 -3.26 20.45
CA PRO A 95 14.47 -3.95 20.74
C PRO A 95 15.45 -3.98 19.55
N PHE A 96 14.97 -3.76 18.31
CA PHE A 96 15.82 -3.68 17.12
C PHE A 96 16.47 -2.30 16.99
N LEU A 97 15.74 -1.23 17.30
CA LEU A 97 16.30 0.13 17.34
C LEU A 97 17.28 0.29 18.49
N ALA A 98 16.97 -0.22 19.67
CA ALA A 98 17.88 -0.23 20.81
C ALA A 98 19.20 -0.97 20.50
N ARG A 99 19.12 -2.08 19.74
CA ARG A 99 20.30 -2.84 19.32
C ARG A 99 21.13 -2.11 18.26
N ARG A 100 20.46 -1.37 17.36
CA ARG A 100 21.13 -0.58 16.30
C ARG A 100 21.84 0.62 16.89
N GLN A 101 21.21 1.33 17.82
CA GLN A 101 21.85 2.44 18.56
C GLN A 101 23.05 1.97 19.38
N ALA A 102 22.96 0.79 20.02
CA ALA A 102 24.08 0.21 20.76
C ALA A 102 25.25 -0.17 19.83
N VAL A 103 24.98 -0.60 18.59
CA VAL A 103 26.03 -0.89 17.60
C VAL A 103 26.64 0.39 17.04
N GLU A 104 25.85 1.42 16.78
CA GLU A 104 26.34 2.73 16.33
C GLU A 104 27.19 3.42 17.41
N GLU A 105 26.82 3.32 18.70
CA GLU A 105 27.62 3.82 19.81
C GLU A 105 28.93 3.03 20.04
N GLU A 106 28.93 1.73 19.70
CA GLU A 106 30.16 0.90 19.77
C GLU A 106 31.07 1.13 18.55
N GLU A 107 30.55 1.51 17.39
CA GLU A 107 31.33 1.82 16.18
C GLU A 107 31.97 3.22 16.23
N ASP A 108 31.41 4.16 16.98
CA ASP A 108 32.01 5.49 17.20
C ASP A 108 33.24 5.45 18.16
N ASP A 109 33.41 4.39 18.94
CA ASP A 109 34.48 4.25 19.90
C ASP A 109 35.62 3.28 19.49
N GLU A 110 35.48 2.53 18.38
CA GLU A 110 36.57 1.66 17.88
C GLU A 110 36.63 1.58 16.33
N THR A 111 37.83 1.97 15.90
CA THR A 111 38.51 1.53 14.66
C THR A 111 38.15 2.25 13.37
N VAL A 112 39.04 3.13 13.01
CA VAL A 112 39.53 3.30 11.65
C VAL A 112 39.89 1.89 11.12
N VAL A 113 38.96 1.28 10.37
CA VAL A 113 39.27 0.10 9.56
C VAL A 113 40.25 0.58 8.49
N ILE A 114 41.53 0.31 8.68
CA ILE A 114 42.52 0.42 7.63
C ILE A 114 42.13 -0.63 6.61
N LEU A 115 41.40 -0.21 5.56
CA LEU A 115 41.21 -1.02 4.36
C LEU A 115 42.61 -1.37 3.86
N ASP A 116 42.88 -2.67 3.79
CA ASP A 116 44.13 -3.21 3.28
C ASP A 116 44.33 -2.62 1.86
N GLU A 117 45.43 -1.96 1.65
CA GLU A 117 45.77 -1.22 0.42
C GLU A 117 45.69 -2.14 -0.83
N GLU A 118 45.85 -3.45 -0.63
CA GLU A 118 45.71 -4.50 -1.66
C GLU A 118 44.26 -4.70 -2.12
N LEU A 119 43.25 -4.54 -1.23
CA LEU A 119 41.83 -4.62 -1.59
C LEU A 119 41.32 -3.34 -2.28
N ALA A 120 41.89 -2.19 -1.95
CA ALA A 120 41.55 -0.93 -2.60
C ALA A 120 42.05 -0.87 -4.05
N GLU A 121 43.17 -1.53 -4.38
CA GLU A 121 43.69 -1.63 -5.75
C GLU A 121 42.87 -2.59 -6.61
N GLU A 122 42.28 -3.65 -6.03
CA GLU A 122 41.45 -4.62 -6.77
C GLU A 122 40.10 -4.00 -7.20
N PHE A 123 39.46 -3.16 -6.36
CA PHE A 123 38.25 -2.43 -6.72
C PHE A 123 38.51 -1.27 -7.71
N ALA A 124 39.68 -0.64 -7.68
CA ALA A 124 40.03 0.41 -8.63
C ALA A 124 40.27 -0.13 -10.05
N ALA A 125 40.64 -1.40 -10.19
CA ALA A 125 40.93 -2.04 -11.49
C ALA A 125 39.63 -2.47 -12.23
N GLU A 126 38.52 -2.70 -11.56
CA GLU A 126 37.24 -3.06 -12.21
C GLU A 126 36.50 -1.87 -12.80
N ASP A 127 36.69 -0.65 -12.25
CA ASP A 127 36.00 0.56 -12.76
C ASP A 127 36.63 1.13 -14.05
N GLU A 128 37.88 0.83 -14.35
CA GLU A 128 38.56 1.32 -15.58
C GLU A 128 38.11 0.61 -16.87
N ASP A 129 37.55 -0.60 -16.80
CA ASP A 129 37.12 -1.36 -17.98
C ASP A 129 35.71 -0.96 -18.49
N ASP A 130 34.88 -0.29 -17.71
CA ASP A 130 33.51 0.15 -18.09
C ASP A 130 33.48 1.60 -18.67
N GLU A 131 34.46 2.46 -18.34
CA GLU A 131 34.56 3.81 -18.91
C GLU A 131 35.07 3.85 -20.35
N SER A 132 35.79 2.82 -20.82
CA SER A 132 36.35 2.80 -22.16
C SER A 132 35.36 2.52 -23.29
N LYS A 133 34.13 2.10 -22.97
CA LYS A 133 33.06 1.82 -23.95
C LYS A 133 32.07 2.99 -24.17
N ARG A 134 32.14 4.05 -23.40
CA ARG A 134 31.20 5.22 -23.51
C ARG A 134 31.76 6.43 -24.23
N ARG A 135 33.02 6.44 -24.68
CA ARG A 135 33.64 7.54 -25.43
C ARG A 135 33.78 7.26 -26.93
N ARG A 136 32.63 7.05 -27.63
CA ARG A 136 32.56 7.27 -29.07
C ARG A 136 31.14 7.69 -29.47
N GLY A 137 30.96 8.98 -29.63
CA GLY A 137 29.71 9.56 -30.14
C GLY A 137 29.61 11.04 -29.82
N ASP A 138 30.37 11.75 -30.57
CA ASP A 138 30.11 13.03 -31.25
C ASP A 138 29.79 14.27 -30.44
N GLY A 139 30.60 15.31 -30.79
CA GLY A 139 30.65 16.61 -30.22
C GLY A 139 29.66 17.60 -30.84
N ALA A 140 29.50 18.65 -30.16
CA ALA A 140 29.52 20.08 -30.55
C ALA A 140 28.83 20.95 -29.51
N ALA A 141 29.65 21.74 -28.78
CA ALA A 141 29.65 23.22 -28.74
C ALA A 141 28.32 23.87 -28.27
N THR A 142 28.28 24.64 -27.27
CA THR A 142 28.78 25.98 -26.95
C THR A 142 28.09 26.55 -25.73
N ALA A 143 28.91 27.15 -24.88
CA ALA A 143 28.80 28.48 -24.26
C ALA A 143 27.77 28.71 -23.15
N ASP A 144 28.29 28.77 -21.94
CA ASP A 144 28.36 29.98 -21.09
C ASP A 144 27.05 30.73 -20.84
N THR A 145 26.56 30.61 -19.62
CA THR A 145 26.10 31.74 -18.83
C THR A 145 26.04 31.34 -17.35
N GLU A 146 26.96 31.88 -16.58
CA GLU A 146 26.82 32.03 -15.12
C GLU A 146 25.65 32.98 -14.89
N ASP A 147 24.67 32.57 -14.12
CA ASP A 147 23.83 33.50 -13.37
C ASP A 147 23.51 32.87 -12.00
N GLU A 148 24.15 33.45 -11.02
CA GLU A 148 23.86 33.26 -9.60
C GLU A 148 22.45 33.81 -9.35
N SER A 149 21.53 32.88 -8.97
CA SER A 149 20.39 33.31 -8.17
C SER A 149 20.21 32.31 -7.03
N ASP A 150 20.91 32.63 -5.95
CA ASP A 150 20.63 32.23 -4.59
C ASP A 150 19.30 32.91 -4.20
N GLU A 151 18.17 32.34 -4.57
CA GLU A 151 16.85 32.74 -4.10
C GLU A 151 16.08 31.53 -3.55
N ALA A 152 16.04 31.48 -2.22
CA ALA A 152 14.93 31.00 -1.36
C ALA A 152 14.22 29.72 -1.77
N VAL A 153 14.82 28.57 -1.45
CA VAL A 153 14.18 27.24 -1.47
C VAL A 153 13.43 26.94 -0.15
N THR A 154 13.02 27.93 0.62
CA THR A 154 12.48 27.72 1.97
C THR A 154 10.98 27.96 2.13
N ASP A 155 10.29 28.55 1.14
CA ASP A 155 8.86 28.87 1.31
C ASP A 155 7.88 27.87 0.67
N GLU A 156 8.30 27.04 -0.27
CA GLU A 156 7.39 26.10 -0.94
C GLU A 156 7.19 24.79 -0.16
N ALA A 157 8.15 24.36 0.66
CA ALA A 157 8.05 23.13 1.46
C ALA A 157 7.11 23.28 2.68
N ASP A 158 6.90 24.50 3.17
CA ASP A 158 6.04 24.80 4.32
C ASP A 158 4.55 24.82 3.96
N ASP A 159 4.21 24.97 2.68
CA ASP A 159 2.83 24.98 2.18
C ASP A 159 2.35 23.59 1.69
N GLU A 160 3.22 22.58 1.66
CA GLU A 160 2.84 21.23 1.27
C GLU A 160 1.85 20.62 2.28
N GLU A 161 0.68 20.20 1.77
CA GLU A 161 -0.30 19.50 2.59
C GLU A 161 0.18 18.06 2.87
N VAL A 162 0.29 17.73 4.16
CA VAL A 162 0.76 16.43 4.63
C VAL A 162 -0.32 15.71 5.42
N PRO A 163 -0.33 14.36 5.39
CA PRO A 163 -1.31 13.59 6.13
C PRO A 163 -1.03 13.59 7.64
N VAL A 164 -2.09 13.69 8.42
CA VAL A 164 -2.11 13.43 9.85
C VAL A 164 -3.24 12.45 10.15
N PHE A 165 -2.94 11.41 10.91
CA PHE A 165 -3.90 10.38 11.30
C PHE A 165 -4.26 10.48 12.77
N LEU A 166 -5.38 9.84 13.14
CA LEU A 166 -5.73 9.62 14.53
C LEU A 166 -4.68 8.68 15.14
N SER A 167 -3.68 9.26 15.73
CA SER A 167 -2.52 8.59 16.31
C SER A 167 -2.19 9.16 17.69
N ASN A 168 -1.38 8.42 18.44
CA ASN A 168 -0.88 8.88 19.72
C ASN A 168 0.49 8.24 19.98
N ARG A 169 1.50 9.06 20.24
CA ARG A 169 2.89 8.61 20.52
C ARG A 169 3.43 7.70 19.42
N GLY A 170 3.20 8.09 18.17
CA GLY A 170 3.67 7.35 17.00
C GLY A 170 2.97 6.02 16.75
N LYS A 171 1.83 5.76 17.40
CA LYS A 171 0.99 4.58 17.15
C LYS A 171 -0.33 5.00 16.52
N LEU A 172 -0.70 4.35 15.42
CA LEU A 172 -2.00 4.50 14.79
C LEU A 172 -3.08 3.89 15.68
N LEU A 173 -4.14 4.64 15.94
CA LEU A 173 -5.30 4.14 16.69
C LEU A 173 -6.31 3.57 15.69
N LEU A 174 -6.54 2.26 15.73
CA LEU A 174 -7.55 1.56 14.94
C LEU A 174 -8.65 1.00 15.83
N PHE A 175 -9.90 1.34 15.51
CA PHE A 175 -11.09 0.97 16.24
C PHE A 175 -11.88 -0.07 15.49
N LYS A 176 -12.30 -1.14 16.17
CA LYS A 176 -13.03 -2.24 15.53
C LYS A 176 -14.46 -1.87 15.15
N THR A 177 -15.03 -0.84 15.76
CA THR A 177 -16.39 -0.40 15.49
C THR A 177 -16.49 1.12 15.42
N PRO A 178 -17.44 1.67 14.65
CA PRO A 178 -17.75 3.09 14.64
C PRO A 178 -18.06 3.65 16.02
N GLU A 179 -18.77 2.88 16.86
CA GLU A 179 -19.16 3.28 18.20
C GLU A 179 -17.95 3.49 19.12
N SER A 180 -16.95 2.59 19.02
CA SER A 180 -15.71 2.70 19.81
C SER A 180 -14.88 3.90 19.37
N LEU A 181 -14.80 4.18 18.04
CA LEU A 181 -14.14 5.36 17.52
C LEU A 181 -14.81 6.64 18.04
N VAL A 182 -16.13 6.77 17.92
CA VAL A 182 -16.87 7.94 18.40
C VAL A 182 -16.73 8.10 19.92
N SER A 183 -16.78 7.00 20.66
CA SER A 183 -16.57 7.03 22.12
C SER A 183 -15.17 7.58 22.47
N PHE A 184 -14.15 7.20 21.72
CA PHE A 184 -12.79 7.71 21.90
C PHE A 184 -12.72 9.21 21.57
N ILE A 185 -13.26 9.65 20.44
CA ILE A 185 -13.27 11.06 20.02
C ILE A 185 -13.89 11.92 21.11
N ARG A 186 -15.01 11.49 21.68
CA ARG A 186 -15.74 12.21 22.74
C ARG A 186 -15.08 12.13 24.11
N SER A 187 -14.16 11.20 24.33
CA SER A 187 -13.51 11.01 25.63
C SER A 187 -12.51 12.10 26.00
N GLY A 188 -12.05 12.88 25.01
CA GLY A 188 -10.98 13.86 25.20
C GLY A 188 -9.60 13.21 25.45
N ALA A 189 -9.43 11.92 25.13
CA ALA A 189 -8.15 11.25 25.25
C ALA A 189 -7.11 11.89 24.30
N PRO A 190 -5.83 11.96 24.69
CA PRO A 190 -4.79 12.60 23.88
C PRO A 190 -4.59 11.86 22.57
N ASN A 191 -4.53 12.65 21.48
CA ASN A 191 -4.26 12.16 20.12
C ASN A 191 -3.71 13.30 19.26
N ASP A 192 -3.10 12.95 18.14
CA ASP A 192 -2.41 13.91 17.28
C ASP A 192 -3.38 14.80 16.48
N LEU A 193 -4.62 14.36 16.20
CA LEU A 193 -5.66 15.20 15.58
C LEU A 193 -6.21 16.27 16.52
N SER A 194 -6.01 16.16 17.83
CA SER A 194 -6.47 17.15 18.81
C SER A 194 -5.80 18.53 18.66
N GLN A 195 -4.71 18.62 17.89
CA GLN A 195 -4.08 19.89 17.52
C GLN A 195 -4.85 20.68 16.47
N LEU A 196 -5.82 20.05 15.76
CA LEU A 196 -6.62 20.72 14.75
C LEU A 196 -7.72 21.57 15.38
N ASP A 197 -7.93 22.78 14.85
CA ASP A 197 -8.98 23.69 15.33
C ASP A 197 -10.39 23.06 15.25
N SER A 198 -10.62 22.22 14.22
CA SER A 198 -11.89 21.52 14.00
C SER A 198 -12.14 20.34 14.95
N TRP A 199 -11.14 19.90 15.74
CA TRP A 199 -11.27 18.71 16.59
C TRP A 199 -12.37 18.81 17.64
N ASN A 200 -12.49 19.97 18.30
CA ASN A 200 -13.51 20.17 19.32
C ASN A 200 -14.92 20.09 18.73
N GLU A 201 -15.13 20.67 17.56
CA GLU A 201 -16.40 20.61 16.84
C GLU A 201 -16.73 19.19 16.41
N LEU A 202 -15.75 18.44 15.89
CA LEU A 202 -15.92 17.03 15.58
C LEU A 202 -16.37 16.25 16.81
N SER A 203 -15.73 16.44 17.96
CA SER A 203 -16.02 15.70 19.19
C SER A 203 -17.44 15.93 19.72
N GLU A 204 -18.03 17.10 19.43
CA GLU A 204 -19.39 17.44 19.83
C GLU A 204 -20.45 16.90 18.86
N ARG A 205 -20.13 16.81 17.55
CA ARG A 205 -21.11 16.55 16.49
C ARG A 205 -21.12 15.10 15.99
N VAL A 206 -19.95 14.43 15.94
CA VAL A 206 -19.82 13.13 15.30
C VAL A 206 -20.69 12.06 15.94
N GLU A 207 -21.38 11.27 15.12
CA GLU A 207 -22.17 10.11 15.53
C GLU A 207 -21.65 8.82 14.86
N PRO A 208 -21.94 7.61 15.39
CA PRO A 208 -21.49 6.36 14.79
C PRO A 208 -21.96 6.17 13.34
N ALA A 209 -23.11 6.74 12.98
CA ALA A 209 -23.65 6.67 11.62
C ALA A 209 -22.85 7.51 10.61
N ASP A 210 -22.06 8.49 11.09
CA ASP A 210 -21.21 9.32 10.24
C ASP A 210 -19.93 8.59 9.85
N ILE A 211 -19.51 7.55 10.61
CA ILE A 211 -18.32 6.75 10.32
C ILE A 211 -18.61 5.79 9.16
N ALA A 212 -18.58 6.33 7.96
CA ALA A 212 -18.82 5.60 6.73
C ALA A 212 -17.74 6.02 5.71
N PRO A 213 -16.56 5.36 5.74
CA PRO A 213 -15.49 5.60 4.78
C PRO A 213 -15.99 5.46 3.35
N LEU A 214 -15.45 6.26 2.44
CA LEU A 214 -15.65 6.07 1.00
C LEU A 214 -14.81 4.90 0.51
N ASP A 215 -15.10 4.41 -0.70
CA ASP A 215 -14.31 3.36 -1.34
C ASP A 215 -12.83 3.80 -1.46
N GLU A 216 -12.58 5.07 -1.76
CA GLU A 216 -11.24 5.69 -1.84
C GLU A 216 -10.53 5.90 -0.49
N ASP A 217 -11.28 5.79 0.62
CA ASP A 217 -10.77 5.86 2.01
C ASP A 217 -10.75 4.47 2.68
N THR A 218 -10.92 3.40 1.90
CA THR A 218 -10.90 2.01 2.36
C THR A 218 -9.68 1.28 1.79
N TYR A 219 -8.76 0.88 2.65
CA TYR A 219 -7.47 0.33 2.25
C TYR A 219 -7.30 -1.13 2.70
N GLU A 220 -7.18 -2.05 1.75
CA GLU A 220 -7.03 -3.50 1.97
C GLU A 220 -5.55 -3.92 1.97
N LEU A 221 -4.77 -3.44 2.94
CA LEU A 221 -3.32 -3.72 3.03
C LEU A 221 -3.03 -5.21 3.31
N ASP A 222 -3.98 -5.95 3.87
CA ASP A 222 -3.88 -7.39 4.12
C ASP A 222 -3.88 -8.22 2.82
N LEU A 223 -4.52 -7.72 1.74
CA LEU A 223 -4.61 -8.41 0.46
C LEU A 223 -3.39 -8.21 -0.45
N VAL A 224 -2.61 -7.14 -0.24
CA VAL A 224 -1.51 -6.72 -1.13
C VAL A 224 -0.48 -7.83 -1.36
N VAL A 225 -0.03 -8.48 -0.30
CA VAL A 225 1.02 -9.51 -0.38
C VAL A 225 0.54 -10.73 -1.17
N GLU A 226 -0.71 -11.14 -0.98
CA GLU A 226 -1.29 -12.27 -1.69
C GLU A 226 -1.57 -11.93 -3.15
N ASN A 227 -2.07 -10.74 -3.44
CA ASN A 227 -2.26 -10.24 -4.80
C ASN A 227 -0.94 -10.26 -5.59
N LEU A 228 0.15 -9.76 -5.02
CA LEU A 228 1.47 -9.77 -5.67
C LEU A 228 2.03 -11.17 -5.92
N ARG A 229 1.67 -12.16 -5.09
CA ARG A 229 2.07 -13.57 -5.32
C ARG A 229 1.36 -14.22 -6.50
N GLY A 230 0.19 -13.73 -6.87
CA GLY A 230 -0.62 -14.29 -7.96
C GLY A 230 0.02 -14.14 -9.36
N GLY A 231 1.05 -13.31 -9.52
CA GLY A 231 1.71 -13.03 -10.80
C GLY A 231 1.09 -11.85 -11.56
N HIS A 232 1.86 -11.29 -12.49
CA HIS A 232 1.58 -10.01 -13.15
C HIS A 232 0.22 -9.89 -13.86
N ASP A 233 -0.32 -11.01 -14.36
CA ASP A 233 -1.59 -11.02 -15.11
C ASP A 233 -2.82 -10.97 -14.19
N THR A 234 -2.62 -11.20 -12.88
CA THR A 234 -3.67 -11.19 -11.86
C THR A 234 -3.54 -10.04 -10.86
N TRP A 235 -2.53 -9.20 -11.04
CA TRP A 235 -2.33 -8.06 -10.15
C TRP A 235 -3.48 -7.05 -10.31
N ASP A 236 -4.08 -6.70 -9.20
CA ASP A 236 -5.05 -5.61 -9.11
C ASP A 236 -4.30 -4.29 -8.96
N SER A 237 -4.30 -3.51 -10.05
CA SER A 237 -3.59 -2.23 -10.06
C SER A 237 -4.21 -1.18 -9.14
N THR A 238 -5.54 -1.21 -8.96
CA THR A 238 -6.24 -0.28 -8.06
C THR A 238 -5.83 -0.54 -6.61
N LEU A 239 -6.00 -1.78 -6.16
CA LEU A 239 -5.56 -2.22 -4.84
C LEU A 239 -4.09 -1.84 -4.54
N LEU A 240 -3.19 -2.10 -5.49
CA LEU A 240 -1.76 -1.87 -5.27
C LEU A 240 -1.38 -0.38 -5.26
N ILE A 241 -2.03 0.45 -6.07
CA ILE A 241 -1.83 1.90 -6.10
C ILE A 241 -2.35 2.53 -4.81
N GLU A 242 -3.58 2.21 -4.41
CA GLU A 242 -4.22 2.71 -3.18
C GLU A 242 -3.42 2.29 -1.93
N ALA A 243 -2.96 1.04 -1.90
CA ALA A 243 -2.08 0.58 -0.83
C ALA A 243 -0.76 1.37 -0.79
N GLY A 244 -0.20 1.73 -1.95
CA GLY A 244 1.01 2.55 -2.06
C GLY A 244 0.80 3.95 -1.48
N GLU A 245 -0.32 4.58 -1.78
CA GLU A 245 -0.71 5.88 -1.24
C GLU A 245 -0.90 5.82 0.27
N ALA A 246 -1.71 4.88 0.75
CA ALA A 246 -1.95 4.69 2.18
C ALA A 246 -0.66 4.40 2.96
N ALA A 247 0.25 3.58 2.39
CA ALA A 247 1.51 3.26 3.04
C ALA A 247 2.44 4.48 3.14
N ARG A 248 2.49 5.35 2.11
CA ARG A 248 3.26 6.61 2.15
C ARG A 248 2.68 7.55 3.21
N ASP A 249 1.38 7.76 3.20
CA ASP A 249 0.67 8.63 4.14
C ASP A 249 0.85 8.18 5.58
N LEU A 250 0.61 6.90 5.86
CA LEU A 250 0.81 6.32 7.20
C LEU A 250 2.27 6.43 7.64
N SER A 251 3.21 6.19 6.73
CA SER A 251 4.64 6.21 7.06
C SER A 251 5.13 7.62 7.34
N TYR A 252 4.60 8.61 6.63
CA TYR A 252 4.87 10.01 6.92
C TYR A 252 4.30 10.40 8.29
N ALA A 253 2.99 10.20 8.48
CA ALA A 253 2.29 10.61 9.70
C ALA A 253 2.83 9.92 10.96
N LEU A 254 3.21 8.64 10.87
CA LEU A 254 3.72 7.84 11.98
C LEU A 254 5.24 7.85 12.11
N ARG A 255 5.94 8.59 11.26
CA ARG A 255 7.40 8.70 11.20
C ARG A 255 8.08 7.32 11.10
N LEU A 256 7.79 6.61 10.00
CA LEU A 256 8.37 5.31 9.66
C LEU A 256 9.40 5.44 8.53
N PRO A 257 10.62 5.96 8.79
CA PRO A 257 11.58 6.27 7.73
C PRO A 257 11.93 5.05 6.89
N ALA A 258 12.05 3.88 7.50
CA ALA A 258 12.38 2.66 6.77
C ALA A 258 11.28 2.23 5.76
N VAL A 259 10.02 2.63 5.92
CA VAL A 259 8.97 2.41 4.92
C VAL A 259 9.03 3.47 3.84
N LEU A 260 9.26 4.73 4.21
CA LEU A 260 9.46 5.82 3.26
C LEU A 260 10.64 5.54 2.32
N ASP A 261 11.76 5.03 2.85
CA ASP A 261 12.93 4.65 2.05
C ASP A 261 12.59 3.52 1.05
N MET A 262 11.77 2.55 1.46
CA MET A 262 11.34 1.46 0.58
C MET A 262 10.39 1.91 -0.54
N LEU A 263 9.68 3.01 -0.34
CA LEU A 263 8.73 3.61 -1.29
C LEU A 263 9.27 4.89 -1.94
N SER A 264 10.55 5.23 -1.70
CA SER A 264 11.18 6.42 -2.24
C SER A 264 11.41 6.33 -3.74
N ALA A 265 11.55 7.49 -4.39
CA ALA A 265 11.80 7.59 -5.83
C ALA A 265 13.02 6.76 -6.26
N GLY A 266 12.85 5.92 -7.28
CA GLY A 266 13.87 5.02 -7.80
C GLY A 266 14.05 3.72 -7.03
N SER A 267 13.26 3.45 -6.01
CA SER A 267 13.21 2.13 -5.38
C SER A 267 12.47 1.12 -6.27
N SER A 268 12.68 -0.18 -6.02
CA SER A 268 11.97 -1.23 -6.78
C SER A 268 10.44 -1.23 -6.59
N LEU A 269 9.96 -0.69 -5.48
CA LEU A 269 8.53 -0.57 -5.21
C LEU A 269 7.95 0.72 -5.81
N ASP A 270 8.75 1.77 -5.95
CA ASP A 270 8.40 2.96 -6.72
C ASP A 270 8.32 2.64 -8.21
N ASP A 271 9.29 1.90 -8.76
CA ASP A 271 9.23 1.36 -10.13
C ASP A 271 7.95 0.54 -10.40
N LEU A 272 7.50 -0.22 -9.39
CA LEU A 272 6.24 -0.97 -9.45
C LEU A 272 5.04 -0.02 -9.51
N ASP A 273 4.96 0.96 -8.62
CA ASP A 273 3.87 1.95 -8.57
C ASP A 273 3.77 2.75 -9.87
N GLU A 274 4.90 3.26 -10.39
CA GLU A 274 4.94 3.94 -11.69
C GLU A 274 4.42 3.06 -12.85
N ALA A 275 4.84 1.79 -12.86
CA ALA A 275 4.44 0.86 -13.91
C ALA A 275 2.94 0.50 -13.82
N LEU A 276 2.37 0.39 -12.61
CA LEU A 276 0.94 0.18 -12.36
C LEU A 276 0.14 1.40 -12.82
N ARG A 277 0.53 2.61 -12.40
CA ARG A 277 -0.12 3.88 -12.81
C ARG A 277 -0.07 4.07 -14.32
N ALA A 278 1.08 3.79 -14.95
CA ALA A 278 1.21 3.84 -16.40
C ALA A 278 0.25 2.85 -17.10
N THR A 279 0.02 1.67 -16.48
CA THR A 279 -0.88 0.66 -17.02
C THR A 279 -2.35 1.08 -16.87
N ALA A 280 -2.72 1.66 -15.75
CA ALA A 280 -4.07 2.14 -15.44
C ALA A 280 -4.47 3.32 -16.34
N ASN A 281 -3.54 4.24 -16.64
CA ASN A 281 -3.80 5.42 -17.46
C ASN A 281 -4.06 5.14 -18.95
N GLY A 282 -3.82 3.91 -19.42
CA GLY A 282 -4.13 3.51 -20.80
C GLY A 282 -3.14 4.03 -21.85
N GLY A 283 -3.51 3.86 -23.14
CA GLY A 283 -2.73 4.37 -24.27
C GLY A 283 -1.36 3.71 -24.47
N ILE A 284 -0.40 4.46 -25.02
CA ILE A 284 0.99 4.00 -25.26
C ILE A 284 1.69 3.73 -23.92
N GLY A 285 1.37 4.51 -22.89
CA GLY A 285 1.90 4.34 -21.53
C GLY A 285 1.57 2.96 -20.95
N ALA A 286 0.35 2.47 -21.18
CA ALA A 286 -0.07 1.15 -20.69
C ALA A 286 0.75 0.00 -21.31
N PHE A 287 1.17 0.12 -22.57
CA PHE A 287 2.04 -0.89 -23.19
C PHE A 287 3.43 -0.90 -22.56
N MET A 288 3.98 0.28 -22.30
CA MET A 288 5.28 0.42 -21.62
C MET A 288 5.21 -0.03 -20.16
N GLY A 289 4.14 0.35 -19.44
CA GLY A 289 3.88 -0.08 -18.07
C GLY A 289 3.83 -1.60 -17.96
N ARG A 290 3.04 -2.28 -18.77
CA ARG A 290 2.98 -3.76 -18.80
C ARG A 290 4.32 -4.41 -19.08
N ARG A 291 5.17 -3.79 -19.91
CA ARG A 291 6.53 -4.29 -20.19
C ARG A 291 7.45 -4.10 -18.99
N ARG A 292 7.31 -2.98 -18.24
CA ARG A 292 8.04 -2.73 -16.99
C ARG A 292 7.59 -3.72 -15.91
N LEU A 293 6.28 -3.91 -15.70
CA LEU A 293 5.74 -4.87 -14.74
C LEU A 293 6.33 -6.27 -14.91
N LYS A 294 6.45 -6.75 -16.15
CA LYS A 294 7.06 -8.08 -16.43
C LYS A 294 8.53 -8.22 -16.02
N LYS A 295 9.23 -7.12 -15.79
CA LYS A 295 10.63 -7.12 -15.32
C LYS A 295 10.73 -7.08 -13.81
N ILE A 296 9.67 -6.64 -13.13
CA ILE A 296 9.63 -6.55 -11.68
C ILE A 296 9.36 -7.96 -11.14
N GLY A 297 10.23 -8.47 -10.28
CA GLY A 297 10.07 -9.79 -9.70
C GLY A 297 8.91 -9.82 -8.70
N ALA A 298 7.87 -10.61 -8.97
CA ALA A 298 6.72 -10.77 -8.08
C ALA A 298 7.13 -11.17 -6.65
N GLN A 299 8.15 -12.01 -6.52
CA GLN A 299 8.67 -12.41 -5.23
C GLN A 299 9.33 -11.25 -4.49
N THR A 300 10.11 -10.42 -5.17
CA THR A 300 10.76 -9.24 -4.57
C THR A 300 9.73 -8.21 -4.15
N ALA A 301 8.75 -7.92 -5.01
CA ALA A 301 7.65 -7.02 -4.69
C ALA A 301 6.83 -7.50 -3.49
N SER A 302 6.45 -8.79 -3.46
CA SER A 302 5.67 -9.36 -2.35
C SER A 302 6.46 -9.38 -1.02
N LEU A 303 7.77 -9.58 -1.05
CA LEU A 303 8.63 -9.50 0.14
C LEU A 303 8.75 -8.06 0.65
N GLY A 304 8.95 -7.10 -0.25
CA GLY A 304 8.97 -5.68 0.10
C GLY A 304 7.66 -5.26 0.77
N TRP A 305 6.54 -5.57 0.16
CA TRP A 305 5.22 -5.27 0.72
C TRP A 305 4.94 -5.99 2.04
N ARG A 306 5.36 -7.23 2.18
CA ARG A 306 5.26 -7.93 3.47
C ARG A 306 6.01 -7.20 4.58
N THR A 307 7.17 -6.63 4.26
CA THR A 307 7.95 -5.82 5.22
C THR A 307 7.22 -4.53 5.57
N ILE A 308 6.66 -3.81 4.57
CA ILE A 308 5.90 -2.58 4.77
C ILE A 308 4.68 -2.84 5.67
N VAL A 309 3.83 -3.82 5.29
CA VAL A 309 2.63 -4.17 6.07
C VAL A 309 3.01 -4.61 7.49
N GLY A 310 4.11 -5.36 7.65
CA GLY A 310 4.62 -5.75 8.94
C GLY A 310 5.05 -4.56 9.81
N LYS A 311 5.74 -3.57 9.23
CA LYS A 311 6.17 -2.35 9.94
C LYS A 311 4.99 -1.46 10.33
N ILE A 312 4.01 -1.28 9.44
CA ILE A 312 2.78 -0.54 9.74
C ILE A 312 2.01 -1.26 10.85
N SER A 313 1.79 -2.58 10.73
CA SER A 313 1.07 -3.37 11.75
C SER A 313 1.71 -3.31 13.14
N ALA A 314 3.04 -3.20 13.19
CA ALA A 314 3.78 -3.14 14.46
C ALA A 314 3.52 -1.85 15.27
N VAL A 315 3.07 -0.79 14.60
CA VAL A 315 2.79 0.51 15.23
C VAL A 315 1.29 0.80 15.35
N VAL A 316 0.45 -0.23 15.25
CA VAL A 316 -1.01 -0.10 15.43
C VAL A 316 -1.39 -0.42 16.87
N ASP A 317 -2.20 0.44 17.45
CA ASP A 317 -2.88 0.26 18.75
C ASP A 317 -4.37 -0.03 18.46
N TRP A 318 -4.72 -1.32 18.57
CA TRP A 318 -6.09 -1.78 18.37
C TRP A 318 -6.96 -1.44 19.56
N ARG A 319 -8.12 -0.84 19.30
CA ARG A 319 -9.09 -0.40 20.29
C ARG A 319 -10.45 -1.09 20.06
N ASP A 320 -11.11 -1.42 21.17
CA ASP A 320 -12.46 -2.00 21.19
C ASP A 320 -13.50 -0.95 21.59
#